data_6db6a5bfa0cebe5403d7f9f294247e9f
#
_entry.id   6db6a5bfa0cebe5403d7f9f294247e9f
#
_cell.length_a   1.000
_cell.length_b   1.000
_cell.length_c   1.000
_cell.angle_alpha   90.00
_cell.angle_beta   90.00
_cell.angle_gamma   90.00
#
_symmetry.space_group_name_H-M   'P 1'
#
loop_
_entity.id
_entity.type
_entity.pdbx_description
1 polymer ?
#
loop_
_entity_poly.entity_id
_entity_poly.type
_entity_poly.pdbx_seq_one_letter_code
_entity_poly.pdbx_strand_id
1 'polypeptide(L)'
;MFRGLANLNLVADDMSAAVAWYATVFDSAPYFVRPEEGPVQYAEWRFGDDDDEFALMDARFRPALAQPGGALMSVHVDDVRSTFDRLIELGALAFDPVTQRGEGWWSASVTDPFGNLIGLIQSPHWAAQHAG
;
A
#
# COMPACT_ATOMS: atom_id res chain seq x y z
N MET A 1 -2.08 20.36 17.41
CA MET A 1 -0.89 20.30 16.57
C MET A 1 -1.12 19.41 15.35
N PHE A 2 -0.98 18.09 15.46
CA PHE A 2 -1.34 17.21 14.34
C PHE A 2 -2.85 16.96 14.36
N ARG A 3 -3.47 16.94 13.18
CA ARG A 3 -4.91 16.72 13.05
C ARG A 3 -5.27 15.37 12.44
N GLY A 4 -4.27 14.60 12.03
CA GLY A 4 -4.41 13.29 11.42
C GLY A 4 -3.46 13.10 10.25
N LEU A 5 -3.46 11.91 9.69
CA LEU A 5 -2.66 11.62 8.49
C LEU A 5 -3.36 12.23 7.27
N ALA A 6 -2.59 12.91 6.43
CA ALA A 6 -3.11 13.43 5.17
C ALA A 6 -3.13 12.32 4.11
N ASN A 7 -2.01 11.64 3.96
CA ASN A 7 -1.88 10.51 3.05
C ASN A 7 -0.63 9.70 3.41
N LEU A 8 -0.50 8.55 2.78
CA LEU A 8 0.73 7.79 2.75
C LEU A 8 1.32 7.88 1.36
N ASN A 9 2.59 8.27 1.25
CA ASN A 9 3.31 8.31 -0.02
C ASN A 9 4.31 7.18 -0.10
N LEU A 10 4.25 6.40 -1.17
CA LEU A 10 5.30 5.50 -1.59
C LEU A 10 5.99 6.09 -2.82
N VAL A 11 7.15 5.58 -3.15
CA VAL A 11 7.94 6.10 -4.26
C VAL A 11 8.22 5.01 -5.30
N ALA A 12 8.39 5.42 -6.54
CA ALA A 12 8.80 4.54 -7.62
C ALA A 12 9.66 5.28 -8.63
N ASP A 13 10.63 4.57 -9.20
CA ASP A 13 11.43 5.10 -10.32
C ASP A 13 10.63 5.06 -11.61
N ASP A 14 9.89 3.98 -11.84
CA ASP A 14 9.04 3.82 -13.03
C ASP A 14 7.59 4.10 -12.65
N MET A 15 7.19 5.35 -12.76
CA MET A 15 5.83 5.77 -12.37
C MET A 15 4.75 5.15 -13.26
N SER A 16 5.00 4.98 -14.54
CA SER A 16 4.01 4.36 -15.44
C SER A 16 3.70 2.93 -15.01
N ALA A 17 4.73 2.13 -14.75
CA ALA A 17 4.57 0.76 -14.26
C ALA A 17 3.93 0.72 -12.88
N ALA A 18 4.32 1.63 -11.99
CA ALA A 18 3.79 1.69 -10.62
C ALA A 18 2.31 2.05 -10.60
N VAL A 19 1.90 3.04 -11.38
CA VAL A 19 0.48 3.42 -11.49
C VAL A 19 -0.35 2.25 -12.01
N ALA A 20 0.12 1.55 -13.02
CA ALA A 20 -0.58 0.38 -13.58
C ALA A 20 -0.71 -0.74 -12.54
N TRP A 21 0.35 -1.01 -11.80
CA TRP A 21 0.37 -2.05 -10.77
C TRP A 21 -0.62 -1.76 -9.64
N TYR A 22 -0.59 -0.55 -9.10
CA TYR A 22 -1.50 -0.16 -8.02
C TYR A 22 -2.95 -0.03 -8.47
N ALA A 23 -3.19 0.39 -9.73
CA ALA A 23 -4.54 0.37 -10.29
C ALA A 23 -5.11 -1.06 -10.31
N THR A 24 -4.27 -2.06 -10.57
CA THR A 24 -4.67 -3.47 -10.50
C THR A 24 -4.94 -3.91 -9.07
N VAL A 25 -4.05 -3.56 -8.13
CA VAL A 25 -4.19 -3.93 -6.71
C VAL A 25 -5.45 -3.31 -6.10
N PHE A 26 -5.70 -2.03 -6.38
CA PHE A 26 -6.87 -1.32 -5.85
C PHE A 26 -8.15 -1.54 -6.68
N ASP A 27 -8.02 -2.19 -7.84
CA ASP A 27 -9.11 -2.32 -8.81
C ASP A 27 -9.74 -0.97 -9.13
N SER A 28 -8.90 0.04 -9.32
CA SER A 28 -9.33 1.43 -9.48
C SER A 28 -8.20 2.26 -10.06
N ALA A 29 -8.52 3.12 -11.01
CA ALA A 29 -7.59 4.13 -11.48
C ALA A 29 -7.38 5.21 -10.40
N PRO A 30 -6.23 5.92 -10.40
CA PRO A 30 -6.06 7.03 -9.47
C PRO A 30 -7.09 8.13 -9.75
N TYR A 31 -7.60 8.74 -8.68
CA TYR A 31 -8.56 9.83 -8.85
C TYR A 31 -7.89 11.17 -9.15
N PHE A 32 -6.58 11.25 -8.95
CA PHE A 32 -5.82 12.48 -9.10
C PHE A 32 -4.43 12.13 -9.64
N VAL A 33 -3.99 12.83 -10.69
CA VAL A 33 -2.64 12.68 -11.25
C VAL A 33 -2.05 14.04 -11.58
N ARG A 34 -0.73 14.16 -11.48
CA ARG A 34 0.03 15.34 -11.89
C ARG A 34 1.35 14.94 -12.56
N PRO A 35 1.76 15.60 -13.63
CA PRO A 35 0.95 16.55 -14.40
C PRO A 35 -0.26 15.87 -15.04
N GLU A 36 -1.26 16.65 -15.41
CA GLU A 36 -2.47 16.11 -16.05
C GLU A 36 -2.17 15.51 -17.42
N GLU A 37 -1.19 16.08 -18.12
CA GLU A 37 -0.71 15.59 -19.40
C GLU A 37 0.79 15.30 -19.32
N GLY A 38 1.24 14.28 -20.06
CA GLY A 38 2.62 13.86 -20.07
C GLY A 38 2.92 12.81 -19.00
N PRO A 39 4.21 12.50 -18.76
CA PRO A 39 4.59 11.47 -17.81
C PRO A 39 4.14 11.81 -16.39
N VAL A 40 3.44 10.88 -15.73
CA VAL A 40 2.93 11.06 -14.37
C VAL A 40 4.08 11.09 -13.38
N GLN A 41 4.08 12.10 -12.51
CA GLN A 41 5.07 12.28 -11.44
C GLN A 41 4.46 12.08 -10.06
N TYR A 42 3.12 12.13 -9.95
CA TYR A 42 2.38 11.96 -8.71
C TYR A 42 1.00 11.41 -9.05
N ALA A 43 0.56 10.40 -8.31
CA ALA A 43 -0.78 9.81 -8.46
C ALA A 43 -1.36 9.51 -7.10
N GLU A 44 -2.66 9.66 -6.94
CA GLU A 44 -3.34 9.51 -5.66
C GLU A 44 -4.60 8.67 -5.82
N TRP A 45 -4.80 7.76 -4.87
CA TRP A 45 -5.99 6.92 -4.73
C TRP A 45 -6.64 7.14 -3.38
N ARG A 46 -7.91 6.87 -3.31
CA ARG A 46 -8.63 6.62 -2.07
C ARG A 46 -9.01 5.16 -2.03
N PHE A 47 -8.78 4.51 -0.91
CA PHE A 47 -9.06 3.08 -0.79
C PHE A 47 -9.56 2.75 0.61
N GLY A 48 -10.18 1.56 0.72
CA GLY A 48 -10.69 1.08 2.00
C GLY A 48 -12.00 1.74 2.40
N ASP A 49 -12.55 1.29 3.51
CA ASP A 49 -13.87 1.68 3.99
C ASP A 49 -13.95 3.14 4.41
N ASP A 50 -12.82 3.73 4.80
CA ASP A 50 -12.74 5.10 5.29
C ASP A 50 -12.10 6.07 4.30
N ASP A 51 -11.97 5.66 3.04
CA ASP A 51 -11.37 6.48 1.97
C ASP A 51 -9.97 7.00 2.34
N ASP A 52 -9.13 6.11 2.83
CA ASP A 52 -7.74 6.46 3.13
C ASP A 52 -7.01 6.90 1.85
N GLU A 53 -6.20 7.92 1.96
CA GLU A 53 -5.46 8.42 0.81
C GLU A 53 -4.09 7.76 0.70
N PHE A 54 -3.84 7.20 -0.47
CA PHE A 54 -2.58 6.57 -0.85
C PHE A 54 -2.03 7.28 -2.08
N ALA A 55 -0.74 7.58 -2.06
CA ALA A 55 -0.11 8.26 -3.19
C ALA A 55 1.17 7.56 -3.63
N LEU A 56 1.46 7.70 -4.91
CA LEU A 56 2.75 7.36 -5.51
C LEU A 56 3.43 8.64 -5.97
N MET A 57 4.71 8.75 -5.70
CA MET A 57 5.54 9.87 -6.08
C MET A 57 6.77 9.37 -6.83
N ASP A 58 7.14 10.08 -7.89
CA ASP A 58 8.40 9.82 -8.59
C ASP A 58 9.57 9.92 -7.58
N ALA A 59 10.43 8.90 -7.58
CA ALA A 59 11.50 8.78 -6.60
C ALA A 59 12.47 9.97 -6.59
N ARG A 60 12.60 10.70 -7.71
CA ARG A 60 13.48 11.89 -7.76
C ARG A 60 12.99 13.03 -6.87
N PHE A 61 11.72 13.02 -6.43
CA PHE A 61 11.16 14.02 -5.53
C PHE A 61 11.18 13.58 -4.06
N ARG A 62 11.69 12.37 -3.79
CA ARG A 62 11.73 11.84 -2.42
C ARG A 62 12.70 12.69 -1.57
N PRO A 63 12.27 13.16 -0.40
CA PRO A 63 13.17 13.82 0.53
C PRO A 63 14.31 12.89 0.96
N ALA A 64 15.50 13.42 1.13
CA ALA A 64 16.61 12.67 1.69
C ALA A 64 16.28 12.30 3.14
N LEU A 65 16.51 11.05 3.51
CA LEU A 65 16.23 10.55 4.85
C LEU A 65 17.53 10.38 5.63
N ALA A 66 17.52 10.88 6.87
CA ALA A 66 18.52 10.52 7.85
C ALA A 66 18.07 9.27 8.59
N GLN A 67 19.02 8.52 9.14
CA GLN A 67 18.72 7.37 9.99
C GLN A 67 18.22 7.81 11.37
N PRO A 68 17.30 7.09 12.02
CA PRO A 68 16.55 5.96 11.51
C PRO A 68 15.41 6.41 10.59
N GLY A 69 15.05 5.57 9.65
CA GLY A 69 13.97 5.83 8.71
C GLY A 69 13.16 4.55 8.49
N GLY A 70 12.12 4.67 7.70
CA GLY A 70 11.30 3.54 7.27
C GLY A 70 10.03 3.39 8.08
N ALA A 71 8.92 3.75 7.46
CA ALA A 71 7.59 3.41 7.95
C ALA A 71 7.13 2.11 7.31
N LEU A 72 6.35 1.33 8.04
CA LEU A 72 5.65 0.16 7.49
C LEU A 72 4.19 0.53 7.32
N MET A 73 3.73 0.53 6.07
CA MET A 73 2.31 0.62 5.79
C MET A 73 1.69 -0.75 6.05
N SER A 74 0.71 -0.82 6.95
CA SER A 74 -0.07 -2.03 7.16
C SER A 74 -1.51 -1.77 6.78
N VAL A 75 -2.10 -2.67 6.00
CA VAL A 75 -3.49 -2.55 5.54
C VAL A 75 -4.31 -3.71 6.06
N HIS A 76 -5.57 -3.43 6.40
CA HIS A 76 -6.51 -4.47 6.78
C HIS A 76 -6.94 -5.26 5.54
N VAL A 77 -6.95 -6.57 5.67
CA VAL A 77 -7.45 -7.49 4.64
C VAL A 77 -8.35 -8.52 5.29
N ASP A 78 -9.29 -9.06 4.52
CA ASP A 78 -10.19 -10.10 5.04
C ASP A 78 -9.46 -11.42 5.24
N ASP A 79 -8.52 -11.75 4.36
CA ASP A 79 -7.76 -13.01 4.39
C ASP A 79 -6.33 -12.74 3.96
N VAL A 80 -5.41 -12.85 4.92
CA VAL A 80 -3.99 -12.56 4.67
C VAL A 80 -3.40 -13.55 3.65
N ARG A 81 -3.74 -14.85 3.75
CA ARG A 81 -3.17 -15.86 2.85
C ARG A 81 -3.51 -15.58 1.40
N SER A 82 -4.79 -15.38 1.10
CA SER A 82 -5.23 -15.16 -0.28
C SER A 82 -4.71 -13.84 -0.83
N THR A 83 -4.66 -12.78 -0.01
CA THR A 83 -4.13 -11.49 -0.43
C THR A 83 -2.63 -11.57 -0.68
N PHE A 84 -1.88 -12.21 0.21
CA PHE A 84 -0.45 -12.43 0.04
C PHE A 84 -0.17 -13.17 -1.28
N ASP A 85 -0.86 -14.28 -1.51
CA ASP A 85 -0.66 -15.08 -2.72
C ASP A 85 -1.00 -14.28 -3.97
N ARG A 86 -2.06 -13.48 -3.93
CA ARG A 86 -2.43 -12.61 -5.06
C ARG A 86 -1.38 -11.56 -5.36
N LEU A 87 -0.80 -10.94 -4.34
CA LEU A 87 0.25 -9.94 -4.54
C LEU A 87 1.52 -10.58 -5.12
N ILE A 88 1.86 -11.79 -4.69
CA ILE A 88 2.99 -12.54 -5.28
C ILE A 88 2.72 -12.82 -6.77
N GLU A 89 1.52 -13.24 -7.13
CA GLU A 89 1.14 -13.44 -8.54
C GLU A 89 1.29 -12.15 -9.36
N LEU A 90 1.03 -10.99 -8.74
CA LEU A 90 1.15 -9.69 -9.39
C LEU A 90 2.59 -9.17 -9.45
N GLY A 91 3.56 -9.92 -8.92
CA GLY A 91 4.97 -9.56 -9.02
C GLY A 91 5.60 -9.01 -7.73
N ALA A 92 4.86 -8.97 -6.64
CA ALA A 92 5.45 -8.63 -5.34
C ALA A 92 6.35 -9.75 -4.86
N LEU A 93 7.31 -9.43 -3.99
CA LEU A 93 8.20 -10.40 -3.38
C LEU A 93 7.84 -10.59 -1.91
N ALA A 94 7.89 -11.83 -1.45
CA ALA A 94 7.68 -12.15 -0.04
C ALA A 94 8.75 -11.46 0.81
N PHE A 95 8.32 -10.81 1.91
CA PHE A 95 9.23 -10.26 2.90
C PHE A 95 9.07 -11.02 4.23
N ASP A 96 7.92 -10.87 4.90
CA ASP A 96 7.58 -11.71 6.05
C ASP A 96 6.52 -12.72 5.65
N PRO A 97 6.67 -14.01 6.02
CA PRO A 97 5.68 -15.02 5.67
C PRO A 97 4.35 -14.80 6.38
N VAL A 98 3.29 -15.40 5.86
CA VAL A 98 1.99 -15.43 6.52
C VAL A 98 2.17 -16.13 7.88
N THR A 99 1.89 -15.40 8.96
CA THR A 99 2.17 -15.82 10.32
C THR A 99 0.98 -15.54 11.22
N GLN A 100 0.57 -16.54 12.00
CA GLN A 100 -0.45 -16.35 13.02
C GLN A 100 0.14 -15.63 14.22
N ARG A 101 -0.49 -14.53 14.63
CA ARG A 101 -0.04 -13.71 15.77
C ARG A 101 -0.90 -13.90 17.00
N GLY A 102 -2.09 -14.51 16.84
CA GLY A 102 -3.05 -14.78 17.88
C GLY A 102 -4.23 -15.48 17.25
N GLU A 103 -5.26 -15.80 18.03
CA GLU A 103 -6.46 -16.46 17.51
C GLU A 103 -7.19 -15.53 16.53
N GLY A 104 -7.23 -15.92 15.27
CA GLY A 104 -7.80 -15.12 14.19
C GLY A 104 -6.93 -13.96 13.71
N TRP A 105 -5.80 -13.68 14.36
CA TRP A 105 -4.87 -12.62 13.98
C TRP A 105 -3.76 -13.17 13.12
N TRP A 106 -3.62 -12.63 11.92
CA TRP A 106 -2.61 -13.04 10.96
C TRP A 106 -1.93 -11.81 10.38
N SER A 107 -0.68 -11.94 10.05
CA SER A 107 0.08 -10.90 9.38
C SER A 107 1.02 -11.49 8.33
N ALA A 108 1.40 -10.66 7.39
CA ALA A 108 2.43 -10.93 6.40
C ALA A 108 2.95 -9.60 5.87
N SER A 109 4.03 -9.63 5.15
CA SER A 109 4.46 -8.47 4.39
C SER A 109 5.13 -8.88 3.09
N VAL A 110 5.05 -8.01 2.12
CA VAL A 110 5.66 -8.15 0.80
C VAL A 110 6.38 -6.85 0.47
N THR A 111 7.34 -6.93 -0.45
CA THR A 111 7.80 -5.74 -1.14
C THR A 111 7.10 -5.65 -2.49
N ASP A 112 6.62 -4.45 -2.83
CA ASP A 112 6.06 -4.24 -4.15
C ASP A 112 7.18 -4.35 -5.22
N PRO A 113 6.85 -4.39 -6.52
CA PRO A 113 7.90 -4.49 -7.55
C PRO A 113 8.85 -3.29 -7.62
N PHE A 114 8.58 -2.24 -6.84
CA PHE A 114 9.33 -0.98 -6.84
C PHE A 114 10.15 -0.77 -5.57
N GLY A 115 10.15 -1.76 -4.66
CA GLY A 115 10.95 -1.76 -3.45
C GLY A 115 10.27 -1.22 -2.20
N ASN A 116 8.97 -0.97 -2.23
CA ASN A 116 8.22 -0.50 -1.06
C ASN A 116 7.69 -1.69 -0.25
N LEU A 117 7.71 -1.55 1.08
CA LEU A 117 7.23 -2.57 1.99
C LEU A 117 5.74 -2.37 2.26
N ILE A 118 4.95 -3.44 2.11
CA ILE A 118 3.51 -3.45 2.37
C ILE A 118 3.22 -4.54 3.39
N GLY A 119 2.66 -4.16 4.53
CA GLY A 119 2.17 -5.07 5.55
C GLY A 119 0.69 -5.39 5.36
N LEU A 120 0.33 -6.62 5.67
CA LEU A 120 -1.05 -7.11 5.62
C LEU A 120 -1.45 -7.58 7.01
N ILE A 121 -2.63 -7.18 7.47
CA ILE A 121 -3.16 -7.58 8.76
C ILE A 121 -4.58 -8.09 8.60
N GLN A 122 -4.83 -9.29 9.13
CA GLN A 122 -6.16 -9.85 9.32
C GLN A 122 -6.48 -9.73 10.80
N SER A 123 -7.46 -8.91 11.12
CA SER A 123 -7.82 -8.57 12.50
C SER A 123 -9.28 -8.93 12.76
N PRO A 124 -9.57 -9.88 13.66
CA PRO A 124 -10.96 -10.18 14.00
C PRO A 124 -11.69 -9.00 14.64
N HIS A 125 -10.96 -8.15 15.35
CA HIS A 125 -11.52 -6.94 15.96
C HIS A 125 -11.99 -5.95 14.90
N TRP A 126 -11.15 -5.66 13.92
CA TRP A 126 -11.51 -4.76 12.82
C TRP A 126 -12.66 -5.34 11.99
N ALA A 127 -12.58 -6.65 11.68
CA ALA A 127 -13.62 -7.33 10.92
C ALA A 127 -14.99 -7.25 11.62
N ALA A 128 -15.02 -7.41 12.93
CA ALA A 128 -16.27 -7.32 13.70
C ALA A 128 -16.88 -5.91 13.66
N GLN A 129 -16.02 -4.88 13.65
CA GLN A 129 -16.49 -3.48 13.56
C GLN A 129 -16.96 -3.09 12.17
N HIS A 130 -16.55 -3.82 11.13
CA HIS A 130 -16.84 -3.53 9.73
C HIS A 130 -17.66 -4.64 9.07
N ALA A 131 -18.28 -5.51 9.86
CA ALA A 131 -19.18 -6.55 9.37
C ALA A 131 -20.49 -5.92 8.91
N GLY A 132 -20.83 -6.16 7.70
CA GLY A 132 -22.04 -5.59 7.08
C GLY A 132 -21.79 -4.95 5.74
#